data_5917358fd9c23022f9dc4526ec741bee
#
_entry.id   5917358fd9c23022f9dc4526ec741bee
#
_cell.length_a   1.000
_cell.length_b   1.000
_cell.length_c   1.000
_cell.angle_alpha   90.00
_cell.angle_beta   90.00
_cell.angle_gamma   90.00
#
_symmetry.space_group_name_H-M   'P 1'
#
loop_
_entity.id
_entity.type
_entity.pdbx_description
1 polymer ?
#
loop_
_entity_poly.entity_id
_entity_poly.type
_entity_poly.pdbx_seq_one_letter_code
_entity_poly.pdbx_strand_id
1 'polypeptide(L)'
;MKEFFLSLKVDKPYVVVGDIHGCFDEFYELFNLVEEKYGKDTIIFSVGDTIDRGDYNLKTLNFCMELYNKNRFYEVKSNHLDKFYRYLKGNKVKISYGMQKTVSEFLNLPEEDREALRLKVISYYESLPLYIVINDNVVVCHAGIKDEYIGKVDEKVKSFVLYGQTTGRYTEKGFPERLDWTKDRALKQDSPKIVYGHVVFDEPYINNLCYGIDTGAVLGNKLTAYNPETEEFLFVKSKRQYYSFDD
;
A
#
# COMPACT_ATOMS: atom_id res chain seq x y z
N MET A 1 -5.26 -11.22 16.95
CA MET A 1 -3.97 -11.23 16.21
C MET A 1 -3.05 -10.21 16.84
N LYS A 2 -1.75 -10.54 17.00
CA LYS A 2 -0.74 -9.59 17.52
C LYS A 2 -0.15 -8.85 16.32
N GLU A 3 -0.20 -7.52 16.34
CA GLU A 3 0.45 -6.70 15.31
C GLU A 3 1.97 -6.83 15.43
N PHE A 4 2.68 -6.67 14.31
CA PHE A 4 4.13 -6.73 14.25
C PHE A 4 4.69 -5.83 13.14
N PHE A 5 5.97 -5.56 13.17
CA PHE A 5 6.74 -5.03 12.05
C PHE A 5 7.76 -6.07 11.58
N LEU A 6 8.21 -5.95 10.34
CA LEU A 6 9.18 -6.85 9.74
C LEU A 6 10.49 -6.09 9.52
N SER A 7 11.61 -6.68 9.92
CA SER A 7 12.96 -6.17 9.60
C SER A 7 13.67 -7.19 8.72
N LEU A 8 14.13 -6.74 7.55
CA LEU A 8 14.74 -7.58 6.54
C LEU A 8 16.12 -7.07 6.16
N LYS A 9 17.05 -8.00 5.95
CA LYS A 9 18.28 -7.76 5.19
C LYS A 9 18.08 -8.29 3.78
N VAL A 10 18.15 -7.38 2.82
CA VAL A 10 17.90 -7.64 1.40
C VAL A 10 19.19 -7.36 0.63
N ASP A 11 19.68 -8.36 -0.06
CA ASP A 11 20.89 -8.34 -0.92
C ASP A 11 20.55 -8.32 -2.42
N LYS A 12 19.27 -8.49 -2.75
CA LYS A 12 18.74 -8.44 -4.11
C LYS A 12 18.26 -7.03 -4.45
N PRO A 13 18.21 -6.66 -5.76
CA PRO A 13 17.54 -5.44 -6.16
C PRO A 13 16.11 -5.39 -5.65
N TYR A 14 15.64 -4.22 -5.23
CA TYR A 14 14.27 -4.06 -4.77
C TYR A 14 13.72 -2.68 -5.14
N VAL A 15 12.41 -2.62 -5.25
CA VAL A 15 11.65 -1.38 -5.45
C VAL A 15 10.47 -1.33 -4.48
N VAL A 16 9.98 -0.11 -4.23
CA VAL A 16 8.74 0.12 -3.47
C VAL A 16 7.68 0.65 -4.42
N VAL A 17 6.50 0.04 -4.46
CA VAL A 17 5.37 0.41 -5.33
C VAL A 17 4.30 1.12 -4.50
N GLY A 18 3.75 2.19 -5.06
CA GLY A 18 2.63 2.96 -4.50
C GLY A 18 1.29 2.20 -4.52
N ASP A 19 0.22 2.90 -4.14
CA ASP A 19 -1.14 2.36 -4.04
C ASP A 19 -1.63 1.85 -5.40
N ILE A 20 -2.03 0.57 -5.45
CA ILE A 20 -2.39 -0.10 -6.72
C ILE A 20 -3.88 0.00 -7.01
N HIS A 21 -4.72 -0.16 -5.98
CA HIS A 21 -6.16 -0.01 -6.06
C HIS A 21 -6.83 -0.75 -7.23
N GLY A 22 -6.49 -2.03 -7.44
CA GLY A 22 -7.12 -2.83 -8.50
C GLY A 22 -6.78 -2.40 -9.93
N CYS A 23 -5.77 -1.54 -10.13
CA CYS A 23 -5.20 -1.17 -11.43
C CYS A 23 -4.25 -2.27 -11.91
N PHE A 24 -4.80 -3.45 -12.19
CA PHE A 24 -4.00 -4.65 -12.51
C PHE A 24 -3.11 -4.46 -13.73
N ASP A 25 -3.64 -3.86 -14.79
CA ASP A 25 -2.92 -3.74 -16.05
C ASP A 25 -1.68 -2.83 -15.89
N GLU A 26 -1.84 -1.72 -15.16
CA GLU A 26 -0.75 -0.80 -14.82
C GLU A 26 0.28 -1.48 -13.91
N PHE A 27 -0.20 -2.25 -12.92
CA PHE A 27 0.70 -2.95 -12.02
C PHE A 27 1.47 -4.06 -12.75
N TYR A 28 0.84 -4.81 -13.64
CA TYR A 28 1.49 -5.84 -14.42
C TYR A 28 2.51 -5.26 -15.41
N GLU A 29 2.20 -4.12 -16.04
CA GLU A 29 3.14 -3.41 -16.89
C GLU A 29 4.33 -2.88 -16.08
N LEU A 30 4.09 -2.26 -14.92
CA LEU A 30 5.15 -1.78 -14.02
C LEU A 30 6.03 -2.93 -13.52
N PHE A 31 5.42 -4.06 -13.18
CA PHE A 31 6.13 -5.28 -12.80
C PHE A 31 7.12 -5.73 -13.89
N ASN A 32 6.68 -5.76 -15.15
CA ASN A 32 7.55 -6.13 -16.28
C ASN A 32 8.68 -5.12 -16.49
N LEU A 33 8.41 -3.81 -16.37
CA LEU A 33 9.44 -2.76 -16.45
C LEU A 33 10.49 -2.90 -15.34
N VAL A 34 10.06 -3.25 -14.12
CA VAL A 34 10.96 -3.51 -13.00
C VAL A 34 11.84 -4.72 -13.27
N GLU A 35 11.27 -5.83 -13.77
CA GLU A 35 12.04 -7.03 -14.13
C GLU A 35 13.02 -6.76 -15.27
N GLU A 36 12.62 -6.00 -16.28
CA GLU A 36 13.49 -5.62 -17.41
C GLU A 36 14.68 -4.78 -16.93
N LYS A 37 14.44 -3.82 -16.04
CA LYS A 37 15.46 -2.88 -15.59
C LYS A 37 16.40 -3.46 -14.53
N TYR A 38 15.86 -4.19 -13.56
CA TYR A 38 16.60 -4.62 -12.37
C TYR A 38 16.79 -6.14 -12.26
N GLY A 39 16.18 -6.91 -13.16
CA GLY A 39 16.24 -8.36 -13.20
C GLY A 39 15.05 -9.07 -12.55
N LYS A 40 14.86 -10.34 -12.96
CA LYS A 40 13.71 -11.18 -12.56
C LYS A 40 13.65 -11.52 -11.07
N ASP A 41 14.79 -11.39 -10.37
CA ASP A 41 14.88 -11.66 -8.93
C ASP A 41 14.57 -10.44 -8.06
N THR A 42 14.23 -9.32 -8.68
CA THR A 42 13.88 -8.08 -7.99
C THR A 42 12.69 -8.30 -7.04
N ILE A 43 12.84 -7.83 -5.81
CA ILE A 43 11.80 -7.87 -4.79
C ILE A 43 10.96 -6.60 -4.88
N ILE A 44 9.65 -6.76 -4.85
CA ILE A 44 8.71 -5.64 -4.80
C ILE A 44 8.17 -5.50 -3.39
N PHE A 45 8.34 -4.33 -2.81
CA PHE A 45 7.65 -3.90 -1.60
C PHE A 45 6.47 -3.02 -1.98
N SER A 46 5.33 -3.14 -1.30
CA SER A 46 4.15 -2.31 -1.55
C SER A 46 3.80 -1.51 -0.29
N VAL A 47 3.45 -0.25 -0.49
CA VAL A 47 2.94 0.61 0.58
C VAL A 47 1.49 0.27 0.98
N GLY A 48 0.89 -0.75 0.35
CA GLY A 48 -0.48 -1.19 0.62
C GLY A 48 -1.50 -0.74 -0.42
N ASP A 49 -2.75 -0.78 -0.03
CA ASP A 49 -3.92 -0.41 -0.85
C ASP A 49 -3.94 -1.09 -2.22
N THR A 50 -3.79 -2.41 -2.21
CA THR A 50 -3.80 -3.26 -3.40
C THR A 50 -5.17 -3.32 -4.07
N ILE A 51 -6.27 -3.18 -3.31
CA ILE A 51 -7.65 -3.35 -3.73
C ILE A 51 -8.48 -2.06 -3.61
N ASP A 52 -9.74 -2.17 -4.04
CA ASP A 52 -10.78 -1.14 -4.06
C ASP A 52 -10.59 -0.11 -5.18
N ARG A 53 -11.68 0.52 -5.61
CA ARG A 53 -11.75 1.58 -6.62
C ARG A 53 -11.52 1.12 -8.07
N GLY A 54 -10.50 0.33 -8.33
CA GLY A 54 -10.15 -0.16 -9.65
C GLY A 54 -11.09 -1.25 -10.18
N ASP A 55 -10.79 -1.76 -11.37
CA ASP A 55 -11.69 -2.70 -12.06
C ASP A 55 -11.28 -4.17 -11.90
N TYR A 56 -10.08 -4.46 -11.33
CA TYR A 56 -9.54 -5.81 -11.22
C TYR A 56 -9.00 -6.10 -9.81
N ASN A 57 -9.84 -5.89 -8.80
CA ASN A 57 -9.41 -5.94 -7.38
C ASN A 57 -8.94 -7.34 -6.97
N LEU A 58 -9.76 -8.36 -7.21
CA LEU A 58 -9.41 -9.74 -6.84
C LEU A 58 -8.29 -10.31 -7.69
N LYS A 59 -8.21 -9.91 -8.97
CA LYS A 59 -7.11 -10.31 -9.86
C LYS A 59 -5.78 -9.74 -9.36
N THR A 60 -5.76 -8.46 -8.98
CA THR A 60 -4.59 -7.79 -8.41
C THR A 60 -4.16 -8.44 -7.10
N LEU A 61 -5.10 -8.66 -6.19
CA LEU A 61 -4.83 -9.29 -4.91
C LEU A 61 -4.29 -10.72 -5.06
N ASN A 62 -4.87 -11.52 -5.96
CA ASN A 62 -4.38 -12.88 -6.23
C ASN A 62 -2.96 -12.86 -6.77
N PHE A 63 -2.64 -11.97 -7.70
CA PHE A 63 -1.30 -11.83 -8.25
C PHE A 63 -0.27 -11.42 -7.17
N CYS A 64 -0.62 -10.47 -6.30
CA CYS A 64 0.22 -10.10 -5.15
C CYS A 64 0.46 -11.28 -4.21
N MET A 65 -0.59 -12.05 -3.86
CA MET A 65 -0.46 -13.25 -3.03
C MET A 65 0.39 -14.35 -3.69
N GLU A 66 0.33 -14.50 -5.00
CA GLU A 66 1.20 -15.44 -5.74
C GLU A 66 2.67 -15.02 -5.67
N LEU A 67 2.96 -13.74 -5.85
CA LEU A 67 4.32 -13.19 -5.72
C LEU A 67 4.82 -13.26 -4.28
N TYR A 68 3.94 -13.02 -3.30
CA TYR A 68 4.24 -13.17 -1.87
C TYR A 68 4.68 -14.59 -1.53
N ASN A 69 3.96 -15.61 -2.00
CA ASN A 69 4.31 -17.01 -1.80
C ASN A 69 5.65 -17.41 -2.46
N LYS A 70 6.10 -16.63 -3.45
CA LYS A 70 7.41 -16.78 -4.11
C LYS A 70 8.51 -15.93 -3.46
N ASN A 71 8.24 -15.25 -2.34
CA ASN A 71 9.13 -14.28 -1.67
C ASN A 71 9.59 -13.14 -2.61
N ARG A 72 8.72 -12.72 -3.53
CA ARG A 72 8.99 -11.64 -4.49
C ARG A 72 8.14 -10.40 -4.28
N PHE A 73 7.19 -10.46 -3.37
CA PHE A 73 6.31 -9.35 -3.01
C PHE A 73 6.12 -9.30 -1.50
N TYR A 74 6.25 -8.13 -0.92
CA TYR A 74 5.98 -7.85 0.49
C TYR A 74 5.11 -6.61 0.58
N GLU A 75 3.98 -6.73 1.25
CA GLU A 75 3.02 -5.65 1.42
C GLU A 75 2.89 -5.29 2.90
N VAL A 76 2.66 -4.02 3.20
CA VAL A 76 2.29 -3.58 4.53
C VAL A 76 0.77 -3.50 4.69
N LYS A 77 0.29 -3.58 5.93
CA LYS A 77 -1.14 -3.35 6.21
C LYS A 77 -1.56 -1.96 5.79
N SER A 78 -2.73 -1.87 5.16
CA SER A 78 -3.35 -0.65 4.68
C SER A 78 -4.81 -0.56 5.09
N ASN A 79 -5.39 0.64 5.04
CA ASN A 79 -6.76 0.85 5.53
C ASN A 79 -7.82 0.18 4.63
N HIS A 80 -7.62 0.08 3.32
CA HIS A 80 -8.55 -0.60 2.41
C HIS A 80 -8.53 -2.10 2.62
N LEU A 81 -7.35 -2.70 2.69
CA LEU A 81 -7.24 -4.15 2.91
C LEU A 81 -7.67 -4.54 4.33
N ASP A 82 -7.41 -3.71 5.38
CA ASP A 82 -7.96 -3.90 6.74
C ASP A 82 -9.48 -3.94 6.73
N LYS A 83 -10.09 -3.03 5.99
CA LYS A 83 -11.55 -2.95 5.91
C LYS A 83 -12.16 -4.17 5.22
N PHE A 84 -11.55 -4.66 4.13
CA PHE A 84 -11.97 -5.87 3.45
C PHE A 84 -11.76 -7.11 4.32
N TYR A 85 -10.63 -7.22 5.00
CA TYR A 85 -10.37 -8.28 5.99
C TYR A 85 -11.46 -8.33 7.06
N ARG A 86 -11.83 -7.18 7.64
CA ARG A 86 -12.91 -7.13 8.64
C ARG A 86 -14.27 -7.53 8.06
N TYR A 87 -14.56 -7.15 6.81
CA TYR A 87 -15.75 -7.60 6.10
C TYR A 87 -15.78 -9.13 5.95
N LEU A 88 -14.67 -9.73 5.52
CA LEU A 88 -14.55 -11.18 5.36
C LEU A 88 -14.67 -11.94 6.69
N LYS A 89 -14.34 -11.31 7.81
CA LYS A 89 -14.56 -11.84 9.17
C LYS A 89 -16.01 -11.68 9.68
N GLY A 90 -16.91 -11.11 8.89
CA GLY A 90 -18.30 -10.89 9.27
C GLY A 90 -18.54 -9.65 10.14
N ASN A 91 -17.57 -8.77 10.28
CA ASN A 91 -17.77 -7.54 11.04
C ASN A 91 -18.64 -6.56 10.24
N LYS A 92 -19.44 -5.76 10.96
CA LYS A 92 -20.18 -4.65 10.32
C LYS A 92 -19.18 -3.58 9.86
N VAL A 93 -19.03 -3.44 8.54
CA VAL A 93 -18.23 -2.37 7.92
C VAL A 93 -19.08 -1.55 6.96
N LYS A 94 -18.84 -0.24 6.88
CA LYS A 94 -19.50 0.59 5.88
C LYS A 94 -18.82 0.35 4.52
N ILE A 95 -19.54 -0.22 3.56
CA ILE A 95 -19.06 -0.42 2.19
C ILE A 95 -19.07 0.95 1.50
N SER A 96 -17.89 1.56 1.32
CA SER A 96 -17.71 2.92 0.79
C SER A 96 -16.29 3.11 0.27
N TYR A 97 -16.02 4.20 -0.43
CA TYR A 97 -14.70 4.58 -0.97
C TYR A 97 -14.15 3.57 -1.98
N GLY A 98 -15.03 3.05 -2.85
CA GLY A 98 -14.65 2.11 -3.91
C GLY A 98 -14.61 0.63 -3.50
N MET A 99 -14.85 0.29 -2.22
CA MET A 99 -14.94 -1.09 -1.74
C MET A 99 -16.09 -1.87 -2.38
N GLN A 100 -17.11 -1.18 -2.89
CA GLN A 100 -18.26 -1.77 -3.59
C GLN A 100 -17.82 -2.67 -4.74
N LYS A 101 -16.80 -2.26 -5.50
CA LYS A 101 -16.27 -3.05 -6.62
C LYS A 101 -15.63 -4.36 -6.14
N THR A 102 -14.76 -4.30 -5.11
CA THR A 102 -14.14 -5.50 -4.52
C THR A 102 -15.17 -6.47 -3.96
N VAL A 103 -16.17 -5.95 -3.23
CA VAL A 103 -17.24 -6.77 -2.67
C VAL A 103 -18.10 -7.38 -3.79
N SER A 104 -18.41 -6.64 -4.85
CA SER A 104 -19.13 -7.16 -6.00
C SER A 104 -18.37 -8.29 -6.70
N GLU A 105 -17.07 -8.09 -6.98
CA GLU A 105 -16.23 -9.15 -7.55
C GLU A 105 -16.25 -10.41 -6.65
N PHE A 106 -16.12 -10.23 -5.32
CA PHE A 106 -16.11 -11.32 -4.36
C PHE A 106 -17.46 -12.08 -4.32
N LEU A 107 -18.58 -11.37 -4.28
CA LEU A 107 -19.92 -11.99 -4.22
C LEU A 107 -20.32 -12.69 -5.52
N ASN A 108 -19.75 -12.29 -6.66
CA ASN A 108 -19.98 -12.93 -7.96
C ASN A 108 -19.18 -14.24 -8.15
N LEU A 109 -18.29 -14.60 -7.24
CA LEU A 109 -17.62 -15.91 -7.26
C LEU A 109 -18.59 -17.02 -6.90
N PRO A 110 -18.43 -18.24 -7.45
CA PRO A 110 -19.07 -19.45 -6.94
C PRO A 110 -18.82 -19.60 -5.43
N GLU A 111 -19.76 -20.19 -4.70
CA GLU A 111 -19.69 -20.27 -3.23
C GLU A 111 -18.41 -20.92 -2.73
N GLU A 112 -17.98 -22.02 -3.37
CA GLU A 112 -16.77 -22.75 -3.00
C GLU A 112 -15.50 -21.87 -3.20
N ASP A 113 -15.40 -21.20 -4.35
CA ASP A 113 -14.28 -20.31 -4.67
C ASP A 113 -14.24 -19.10 -3.73
N ARG A 114 -15.44 -18.57 -3.39
CA ARG A 114 -15.60 -17.46 -2.47
C ARG A 114 -15.10 -17.79 -1.07
N GLU A 115 -15.46 -18.99 -0.55
CA GLU A 115 -15.01 -19.42 0.77
C GLU A 115 -13.50 -19.71 0.77
N ALA A 116 -12.98 -20.36 -0.27
CA ALA A 116 -11.54 -20.59 -0.42
C ALA A 116 -10.76 -19.27 -0.46
N LEU A 117 -11.22 -18.28 -1.24
CA LEU A 117 -10.61 -16.96 -1.32
C LEU A 117 -10.72 -16.20 0.02
N ARG A 118 -11.87 -16.30 0.70
CA ARG A 118 -12.08 -15.69 2.02
C ARG A 118 -10.98 -16.13 3.01
N LEU A 119 -10.78 -17.44 3.12
CA LEU A 119 -9.76 -18.00 4.04
C LEU A 119 -8.33 -17.59 3.63
N LYS A 120 -8.05 -17.59 2.32
CA LYS A 120 -6.73 -17.20 1.78
C LYS A 120 -6.43 -15.72 2.08
N VAL A 121 -7.38 -14.83 1.85
CA VAL A 121 -7.21 -13.38 2.12
C VAL A 121 -7.09 -13.09 3.61
N ILE A 122 -7.87 -13.76 4.46
CA ILE A 122 -7.76 -13.63 5.92
C ILE A 122 -6.35 -14.02 6.37
N SER A 123 -5.86 -15.20 5.94
CA SER A 123 -4.52 -15.67 6.27
C SER A 123 -3.42 -14.73 5.76
N TYR A 124 -3.56 -14.24 4.52
CA TYR A 124 -2.65 -13.27 3.93
C TYR A 124 -2.60 -11.98 4.74
N TYR A 125 -3.73 -11.34 5.02
CA TYR A 125 -3.78 -10.11 5.81
C TYR A 125 -3.18 -10.30 7.21
N GLU A 126 -3.43 -11.43 7.85
CA GLU A 126 -2.89 -11.76 9.17
C GLU A 126 -1.37 -11.97 9.17
N SER A 127 -0.77 -12.26 8.01
CA SER A 127 0.69 -12.36 7.82
C SER A 127 1.36 -11.03 7.48
N LEU A 128 0.60 -9.96 7.20
CA LEU A 128 1.17 -8.66 6.84
C LEU A 128 1.65 -7.88 8.06
N PRO A 129 2.84 -7.23 7.99
CA PRO A 129 3.33 -6.33 9.01
C PRO A 129 2.65 -4.96 8.93
N LEU A 130 2.70 -4.17 10.01
CA LEU A 130 2.31 -2.77 10.00
C LEU A 130 3.25 -1.92 9.13
N TYR A 131 4.54 -2.20 9.18
CA TYR A 131 5.58 -1.56 8.38
C TYR A 131 6.77 -2.50 8.24
N ILE A 132 7.62 -2.22 7.26
CA ILE A 132 8.82 -3.02 6.98
C ILE A 132 10.05 -2.12 7.09
N VAL A 133 11.10 -2.60 7.77
CA VAL A 133 12.41 -1.98 7.80
C VAL A 133 13.35 -2.80 6.92
N ILE A 134 13.94 -2.17 5.91
CA ILE A 134 14.85 -2.81 4.96
C ILE A 134 16.25 -2.26 5.20
N ASN A 135 17.22 -3.16 5.40
CA ASN A 135 18.64 -2.85 5.55
C ASN A 135 18.94 -1.76 6.61
N ASP A 136 18.05 -1.62 7.61
CA ASP A 136 18.08 -0.61 8.68
C ASP A 136 18.00 0.86 8.21
N ASN A 137 17.86 1.12 6.91
CA ASN A 137 17.93 2.46 6.33
C ASN A 137 16.74 2.86 5.46
N VAL A 138 15.79 1.94 5.20
CA VAL A 138 14.55 2.22 4.50
C VAL A 138 13.37 1.68 5.29
N VAL A 139 12.34 2.48 5.47
CA VAL A 139 11.08 2.07 6.10
C VAL A 139 9.94 2.20 5.09
N VAL A 140 9.24 1.10 4.85
CA VAL A 140 8.02 1.06 4.02
C VAL A 140 6.81 1.00 4.93
N CYS A 141 5.87 1.90 4.75
CA CYS A 141 4.63 1.98 5.54
C CYS A 141 3.48 2.51 4.67
N HIS A 142 2.23 2.38 5.13
CA HIS A 142 1.11 2.82 4.32
C HIS A 142 0.94 4.35 4.33
N ALA A 143 0.47 4.95 5.43
CA ALA A 143 0.17 6.39 5.45
C ALA A 143 1.28 7.25 6.10
N GLY A 144 2.34 6.63 6.58
CA GLY A 144 3.47 7.27 7.24
C GLY A 144 3.88 6.61 8.54
N ILE A 145 5.02 7.05 9.07
CA ILE A 145 5.51 6.64 10.39
C ILE A 145 6.45 7.73 10.94
N LYS A 146 6.40 7.97 12.26
CA LYS A 146 7.36 8.85 12.93
C LYS A 146 8.60 8.06 13.33
N ASP A 147 9.78 8.71 13.35
CA ASP A 147 11.03 8.06 13.74
C ASP A 147 10.92 7.40 15.13
N GLU A 148 10.22 8.04 16.07
CA GLU A 148 10.00 7.52 17.44
C GLU A 148 9.10 6.28 17.52
N TYR A 149 8.41 5.93 16.41
CA TYR A 149 7.54 4.74 16.30
C TYR A 149 8.27 3.54 15.70
N ILE A 150 9.40 3.78 15.02
CA ILE A 150 10.19 2.69 14.41
C ILE A 150 10.69 1.76 15.52
N GLY A 151 10.49 0.46 15.33
CA GLY A 151 10.77 -0.57 16.34
C GLY A 151 9.65 -0.80 17.36
N LYS A 152 8.52 -0.08 17.26
CA LYS A 152 7.36 -0.19 18.16
C LYS A 152 6.12 -0.67 17.44
N VAL A 153 5.23 -1.32 18.21
CA VAL A 153 3.93 -1.81 17.74
C VAL A 153 2.92 -1.66 18.85
N ASP A 154 2.04 -0.68 18.71
CA ASP A 154 0.90 -0.42 19.60
C ASP A 154 -0.26 0.19 18.79
N GLU A 155 -1.40 0.44 19.41
CA GLU A 155 -2.57 1.01 18.75
C GLU A 155 -2.33 2.43 18.18
N LYS A 156 -1.46 3.22 18.83
CA LYS A 156 -1.10 4.55 18.34
C LYS A 156 -0.26 4.47 17.07
N VAL A 157 0.74 3.58 17.07
CA VAL A 157 1.57 3.29 15.88
C VAL A 157 0.69 2.75 14.76
N LYS A 158 -0.17 1.77 15.04
CA LYS A 158 -1.11 1.21 14.06
C LYS A 158 -2.01 2.27 13.44
N SER A 159 -2.62 3.12 14.27
CA SER A 159 -3.50 4.19 13.78
C SER A 159 -2.73 5.16 12.87
N PHE A 160 -1.51 5.54 13.27
CA PHE A 160 -0.69 6.45 12.46
C PHE A 160 -0.28 5.81 11.13
N VAL A 161 0.18 4.56 11.15
CA VAL A 161 0.61 3.84 9.95
C VAL A 161 -0.54 3.64 8.96
N LEU A 162 -1.75 3.35 9.43
CA LEU A 162 -2.91 3.10 8.55
C LEU A 162 -3.58 4.37 8.04
N TYR A 163 -3.51 5.49 8.77
CA TYR A 163 -4.32 6.67 8.47
C TYR A 163 -3.53 7.99 8.41
N GLY A 164 -2.28 8.00 8.81
CA GLY A 164 -1.45 9.20 8.93
C GLY A 164 -1.87 10.10 10.10
N GLN A 165 -1.39 11.33 10.07
CA GLN A 165 -1.73 12.34 11.06
C GLN A 165 -2.90 13.19 10.58
N THR A 166 -3.90 13.39 11.44
CA THR A 166 -5.07 14.21 11.15
C THR A 166 -5.23 15.31 12.22
N THR A 167 -5.96 16.38 11.85
CA THR A 167 -6.32 17.46 12.79
C THR A 167 -7.47 17.07 13.73
N GLY A 168 -8.14 15.92 13.48
CA GLY A 168 -9.39 15.54 14.14
C GLY A 168 -10.63 16.22 13.53
N ARG A 169 -10.47 17.12 12.56
CA ARG A 169 -11.56 17.77 11.81
C ARG A 169 -11.82 17.03 10.49
N TYR A 170 -12.92 17.39 9.85
CA TYR A 170 -13.31 16.86 8.54
C TYR A 170 -13.42 18.01 7.55
N THR A 171 -13.07 17.74 6.29
CA THR A 171 -13.28 18.64 5.16
C THR A 171 -14.79 18.74 4.83
N GLU A 172 -15.17 19.72 4.01
CA GLU A 172 -16.56 19.86 3.53
C GLU A 172 -17.07 18.59 2.81
N LYS A 173 -16.19 17.84 2.16
CA LYS A 173 -16.51 16.55 1.52
C LYS A 173 -16.55 15.36 2.50
N GLY A 174 -16.37 15.60 3.81
CA GLY A 174 -16.44 14.55 4.85
C GLY A 174 -15.18 13.68 4.98
N PHE A 175 -14.05 14.07 4.40
CA PHE A 175 -12.77 13.40 4.60
C PHE A 175 -12.05 13.94 5.84
N PRO A 176 -11.30 13.10 6.59
CA PRO A 176 -10.43 13.60 7.65
C PRO A 176 -9.43 14.63 7.11
N GLU A 177 -9.35 15.78 7.73
CA GLU A 177 -8.35 16.80 7.41
C GLU A 177 -6.98 16.31 7.86
N ARG A 178 -6.03 16.21 6.91
CA ARG A 178 -4.71 15.61 7.14
C ARG A 178 -3.66 16.68 7.43
N LEU A 179 -2.70 16.32 8.28
CA LEU A 179 -1.49 17.09 8.50
C LEU A 179 -0.33 16.46 7.70
N ASP A 180 0.49 17.32 7.16
CA ASP A 180 1.75 16.89 6.54
C ASP A 180 2.81 16.65 7.63
N TRP A 181 2.81 15.41 8.14
CA TRP A 181 3.70 14.96 9.21
C TRP A 181 5.18 14.98 8.81
N THR A 182 5.49 15.05 7.53
CA THR A 182 6.89 15.05 7.03
C THR A 182 7.60 16.37 7.31
N LYS A 183 6.84 17.48 7.44
CA LYS A 183 7.39 18.81 7.70
C LYS A 183 8.07 18.93 9.05
N ASP A 184 7.56 18.21 10.04
CA ASP A 184 8.05 18.27 11.42
C ASP A 184 9.13 17.22 11.71
N ARG A 185 9.54 16.44 10.69
CA ARG A 185 10.55 15.41 10.85
C ARG A 185 11.94 16.03 11.02
N ALA A 186 12.52 15.86 12.20
CA ALA A 186 13.90 16.26 12.50
C ALA A 186 14.88 15.16 12.08
N LEU A 187 15.66 15.41 11.03
CA LEU A 187 16.63 14.45 10.52
C LEU A 187 17.86 14.34 11.43
N LYS A 188 18.32 13.11 11.64
CA LYS A 188 19.59 12.74 12.23
C LYS A 188 20.49 12.13 11.16
N GLN A 189 21.76 11.91 11.47
CA GLN A 189 22.74 11.36 10.53
C GLN A 189 22.34 9.95 10.02
N ASP A 190 21.65 9.17 10.84
CA ASP A 190 21.20 7.81 10.59
C ASP A 190 19.69 7.68 10.36
N SER A 191 19.01 8.80 10.09
CA SER A 191 17.58 8.78 9.79
C SER A 191 17.29 7.95 8.53
N PRO A 192 16.38 6.94 8.59
CA PRO A 192 16.06 6.13 7.42
C PRO A 192 15.25 6.92 6.39
N LYS A 193 15.28 6.48 5.13
CA LYS A 193 14.28 6.87 4.14
C LYS A 193 12.94 6.27 4.53
N ILE A 194 11.85 7.04 4.49
CA ILE A 194 10.49 6.56 4.72
C ILE A 194 9.71 6.63 3.41
N VAL A 195 9.26 5.48 2.91
CA VAL A 195 8.46 5.38 1.68
C VAL A 195 7.03 5.05 2.05
N TYR A 196 6.08 5.85 1.56
CA TYR A 196 4.68 5.75 1.95
C TYR A 196 3.72 6.08 0.79
N GLY A 197 2.45 5.70 0.95
CA GLY A 197 1.33 5.95 0.03
C GLY A 197 0.18 6.72 0.66
N HIS A 198 -1.06 6.31 0.35
CA HIS A 198 -2.30 6.77 0.99
C HIS A 198 -2.70 8.24 0.71
N VAL A 199 -1.74 9.14 0.64
CA VAL A 199 -1.97 10.54 0.28
C VAL A 199 -1.56 10.71 -1.17
N VAL A 200 -2.52 11.12 -1.99
CA VAL A 200 -2.32 11.24 -3.43
C VAL A 200 -1.56 12.52 -3.76
N PHE A 201 -0.55 12.39 -4.60
CA PHE A 201 0.23 13.48 -5.18
C PHE A 201 0.22 13.37 -6.71
N ASP A 202 0.33 14.49 -7.42
CA ASP A 202 0.46 14.46 -8.89
C ASP A 202 1.83 13.88 -9.33
N GLU A 203 2.87 14.18 -8.57
CA GLU A 203 4.23 13.67 -8.71
C GLU A 203 4.72 13.11 -7.37
N PRO A 204 5.73 12.22 -7.33
CA PRO A 204 6.30 11.75 -6.07
C PRO A 204 6.68 12.92 -5.16
N TYR A 205 6.14 12.91 -3.95
CA TYR A 205 6.39 13.96 -2.96
C TYR A 205 7.61 13.60 -2.11
N ILE A 206 8.62 14.47 -2.11
CA ILE A 206 9.86 14.23 -1.36
C ILE A 206 10.07 15.35 -0.36
N ASN A 207 10.13 15.02 0.92
CA ASN A 207 10.42 15.96 2.00
C ASN A 207 11.09 15.24 3.19
N ASN A 208 12.20 15.77 3.69
CA ASN A 208 12.90 15.24 4.88
C ASN A 208 13.11 13.71 4.84
N LEU A 209 13.63 13.16 3.75
CA LEU A 209 13.82 11.72 3.49
C LEU A 209 12.49 10.91 3.57
N CYS A 210 11.36 11.55 3.41
CA CYS A 210 10.06 10.90 3.25
C CYS A 210 9.66 10.98 1.78
N TYR A 211 9.23 9.86 1.22
CA TYR A 211 8.90 9.66 -0.19
C TYR A 211 7.45 9.21 -0.30
N GLY A 212 6.54 10.14 -0.59
CA GLY A 212 5.14 9.86 -0.90
C GLY A 212 5.01 9.42 -2.36
N ILE A 213 4.64 8.17 -2.61
CA ILE A 213 4.64 7.58 -3.95
C ILE A 213 3.26 7.10 -4.43
N ASP A 214 2.20 7.43 -3.69
CA ASP A 214 0.84 7.30 -4.24
C ASP A 214 0.63 8.45 -5.23
N THR A 215 0.74 8.13 -6.51
CA THR A 215 0.58 9.08 -7.61
C THR A 215 -0.76 8.95 -8.31
N GLY A 216 -1.76 8.40 -7.64
CA GLY A 216 -3.14 8.41 -8.08
C GLY A 216 -3.42 7.55 -9.32
N ALA A 217 -2.84 6.36 -9.41
CA ALA A 217 -3.10 5.46 -10.52
C ALA A 217 -4.59 5.27 -10.77
N VAL A 218 -5.36 4.96 -9.74
CA VAL A 218 -6.81 4.74 -9.84
C VAL A 218 -7.59 6.01 -10.19
N LEU A 219 -7.02 7.19 -9.99
CA LEU A 219 -7.59 8.49 -10.34
C LEU A 219 -7.23 8.95 -11.76
N GLY A 220 -6.52 8.12 -12.54
CA GLY A 220 -6.18 8.40 -13.93
C GLY A 220 -4.81 9.06 -14.14
N ASN A 221 -3.95 9.11 -13.11
CA ASN A 221 -2.61 9.65 -13.28
C ASN A 221 -1.59 8.53 -13.60
N LYS A 222 -0.87 7.98 -12.64
CA LYS A 222 0.15 6.95 -12.87
C LYS A 222 0.37 6.07 -11.65
N LEU A 223 0.86 4.84 -11.86
CA LEU A 223 1.38 3.98 -10.82
C LEU A 223 2.90 4.14 -10.77
N THR A 224 3.44 4.42 -9.59
CA THR A 224 4.86 4.72 -9.39
C THR A 224 5.53 3.63 -8.57
N ALA A 225 6.74 3.24 -9.00
CA ALA A 225 7.71 2.49 -8.21
C ALA A 225 8.94 3.35 -7.92
N TYR A 226 9.49 3.23 -6.73
CA TYR A 226 10.71 3.91 -6.27
C TYR A 226 11.78 2.87 -5.91
N ASN A 227 13.00 3.06 -6.43
CA ASN A 227 14.17 2.31 -5.99
C ASN A 227 14.96 3.14 -4.98
N PRO A 228 14.97 2.77 -3.67
CA PRO A 228 15.63 3.56 -2.64
C PRO A 228 17.17 3.55 -2.73
N GLU A 229 17.77 2.58 -3.43
CA GLU A 229 19.23 2.47 -3.57
C GLU A 229 19.77 3.39 -4.68
N THR A 230 19.07 3.43 -5.83
CA THR A 230 19.45 4.27 -6.98
C THR A 230 18.77 5.63 -6.99
N GLU A 231 17.77 5.83 -6.10
CA GLU A 231 16.89 7.01 -6.01
C GLU A 231 16.08 7.29 -7.30
N GLU A 232 15.86 6.24 -8.10
CA GLU A 232 15.14 6.35 -9.35
C GLU A 232 13.65 6.03 -9.17
N PHE A 233 12.83 6.70 -9.98
CA PHE A 233 11.40 6.40 -10.11
C PHE A 233 11.12 5.76 -11.47
N LEU A 234 10.29 4.71 -11.44
CA LEU A 234 9.63 4.15 -12.61
C LEU A 234 8.14 4.40 -12.49
N PHE A 235 7.46 4.59 -13.59
CA PHE A 235 6.01 4.75 -13.58
C PHE A 235 5.35 4.22 -14.85
N VAL A 236 4.09 3.83 -14.70
CA VAL A 236 3.18 3.51 -15.78
C VAL A 236 2.00 4.47 -15.71
N LYS A 237 1.69 5.14 -16.82
CA LYS A 237 0.51 6.02 -16.91
C LYS A 237 -0.75 5.18 -16.85
N SER A 238 -1.74 5.66 -16.11
CA SER A 238 -3.04 5.01 -16.08
C SER A 238 -3.72 5.09 -17.43
N LYS A 239 -4.34 3.98 -17.83
CA LYS A 239 -5.09 3.88 -19.08
C LYS A 239 -6.34 4.76 -19.09
N ARG A 240 -6.90 5.01 -17.89
CA ARG A 240 -8.10 5.84 -17.68
C ARG A 240 -8.23 6.21 -16.19
N GLN A 241 -9.17 7.08 -15.89
CA GLN A 241 -9.67 7.27 -14.54
C GLN A 241 -10.64 6.13 -14.18
N TYR A 242 -10.34 5.38 -13.12
CA TYR A 242 -11.14 4.24 -12.66
C TYR A 242 -12.11 4.62 -11.54
N TYR A 243 -11.81 5.70 -10.82
CA TYR A 243 -12.54 6.17 -9.66
C TYR A 243 -12.52 7.69 -9.57
N SER A 244 -13.63 8.27 -9.07
CA SER A 244 -13.72 9.68 -8.69
C SER A 244 -14.19 9.78 -7.23
N PHE A 245 -13.69 10.76 -6.52
CA PHE A 245 -14.18 11.07 -5.16
C PHE A 245 -15.53 11.81 -5.20
N ASP A 246 -15.99 12.21 -6.38
CA ASP A 246 -17.27 12.90 -6.57
C ASP A 246 -18.39 11.89 -6.93
N ASP A 247 -18.08 10.59 -7.13
CA ASP A 247 -19.00 9.47 -7.29
C ASP A 247 -19.31 8.85 -5.89
#